data_b80a2f2e10c5d2eb2611303427b8d401
#
_entry.id   b80a2f2e10c5d2eb2611303427b8d401
#
_cell.length_a   1.000
_cell.length_b   1.000
_cell.length_c   1.000
_cell.angle_alpha   90.00
_cell.angle_beta   90.00
_cell.angle_gamma   90.00
#
_symmetry.space_group_name_H-M   'P 1'
#
loop_
_entity.id
_entity.type
_entity.pdbx_description
1 polymer ?
#
loop_
_entity_poly.entity_id
_entity_poly.type
_entity_poly.pdbx_seq_one_letter_code
_entity_poly.pdbx_strand_id
1 'polypeptide(L)'
;MEACVGAHHLSSKLQMLGHDHWFRRECDKAGLPHCSAHGLRKAAARRLAEAGCTAHEIGAITGHASLTELMRYTKAVDQRRLAEAAMAKTRTFARKPAARFAKKAGKILKIKD
;
A
#
# COMPACT_ATOMS: atom_id res chain seq x y z
N MET A 1 7.41 -16.11 -43.92
CA MET A 1 7.89 -16.39 -42.55
C MET A 1 7.14 -15.56 -41.49
N GLU A 2 5.84 -15.37 -41.61
CA GLU A 2 5.07 -14.53 -40.64
C GLU A 2 3.92 -15.24 -39.93
N ALA A 3 3.89 -16.54 -39.87
CA ALA A 3 2.79 -17.28 -39.26
C ALA A 3 3.00 -17.76 -37.81
N CYS A 4 4.17 -17.55 -37.21
CA CYS A 4 4.48 -18.12 -35.89
C CYS A 4 4.23 -17.19 -34.68
N VAL A 5 4.01 -15.91 -34.86
CA VAL A 5 3.90 -14.94 -33.74
C VAL A 5 2.50 -14.98 -33.08
N GLY A 6 1.47 -15.33 -33.84
CA GLY A 6 0.08 -15.38 -33.33
C GLY A 6 -0.24 -16.56 -32.42
N ALA A 7 0.40 -17.69 -32.64
CA ALA A 7 0.09 -18.96 -31.93
C ALA A 7 0.60 -18.94 -30.45
N HIS A 8 1.75 -18.36 -30.20
CA HIS A 8 2.31 -18.27 -28.84
C HIS A 8 1.52 -17.36 -27.92
N HIS A 9 0.96 -16.27 -28.44
CA HIS A 9 0.16 -15.35 -27.64
C HIS A 9 -1.22 -15.90 -27.26
N LEU A 10 -1.83 -16.67 -28.14
CA LEU A 10 -3.08 -17.39 -27.85
C LEU A 10 -2.90 -18.53 -26.84
N SER A 11 -1.79 -19.26 -26.94
CA SER A 11 -1.46 -20.34 -26.00
C SER A 11 -1.27 -19.81 -24.57
N SER A 12 -0.58 -18.70 -24.40
CA SER A 12 -0.36 -18.10 -23.07
C SER A 12 -1.66 -17.58 -22.44
N LYS A 13 -2.57 -16.99 -23.23
CA LYS A 13 -3.91 -16.58 -22.75
C LYS A 13 -4.78 -17.77 -22.35
N LEU A 14 -4.76 -18.84 -23.12
CA LEU A 14 -5.47 -20.08 -22.78
C LEU A 14 -4.92 -20.75 -21.52
N GLN A 15 -3.62 -20.73 -21.33
CA GLN A 15 -2.98 -21.22 -20.11
C GLN A 15 -3.34 -20.36 -18.89
N MET A 16 -3.39 -19.03 -19.03
CA MET A 16 -3.83 -18.13 -17.96
C MET A 16 -5.29 -18.36 -17.59
N LEU A 17 -6.18 -18.53 -18.57
CA LEU A 17 -7.59 -18.86 -18.34
C LEU A 17 -7.76 -20.20 -17.63
N GLY A 18 -6.97 -21.21 -17.98
CA GLY A 18 -6.96 -22.51 -17.33
C GLY A 18 -6.50 -22.45 -15.87
N HIS A 19 -5.49 -21.65 -15.58
CA HIS A 19 -4.97 -21.43 -14.23
C HIS A 19 -5.98 -20.73 -13.33
N ASP A 20 -6.62 -19.67 -13.82
CA ASP A 20 -7.63 -18.92 -13.07
C ASP A 20 -8.86 -19.78 -12.77
N HIS A 21 -9.26 -20.62 -13.72
CA HIS A 21 -10.38 -21.53 -13.56
C HIS A 21 -10.07 -22.67 -12.56
N TRP A 22 -8.85 -23.20 -12.58
CA TRP A 22 -8.39 -24.17 -11.61
C TRP A 22 -8.33 -23.57 -10.21
N PHE A 23 -7.71 -22.41 -10.05
CA PHE A 23 -7.60 -21.72 -8.78
C PHE A 23 -8.98 -21.41 -8.17
N ARG A 24 -9.93 -20.99 -9.01
CA ARG A 24 -11.31 -20.75 -8.59
C ARG A 24 -11.96 -21.98 -8.01
N ARG A 25 -11.83 -23.12 -8.68
CA ARG A 25 -12.37 -24.40 -8.19
C ARG A 25 -11.74 -24.82 -6.86
N GLU A 26 -10.47 -24.61 -6.68
CA GLU A 26 -9.80 -24.94 -5.41
C GLU A 26 -10.26 -24.01 -4.27
N CYS A 27 -10.51 -22.75 -4.56
CA CYS A 27 -11.12 -21.82 -3.60
C CYS A 27 -12.53 -22.25 -3.20
N ASP A 28 -13.35 -22.67 -4.15
CA ASP A 28 -14.71 -23.16 -3.90
C ASP A 28 -14.69 -24.41 -3.00
N LYS A 29 -13.78 -25.35 -3.25
CA LYS A 29 -13.57 -26.55 -2.42
C LYS A 29 -13.12 -26.20 -1.00
N ALA A 30 -12.34 -25.14 -0.85
CA ALA A 30 -11.87 -24.64 0.44
C ALA A 30 -12.92 -23.81 1.22
N GLY A 31 -14.11 -23.63 0.67
CA GLY A 31 -15.16 -22.80 1.28
C GLY A 31 -14.94 -21.28 1.14
N LEU A 32 -14.18 -20.87 0.14
CA LEU A 32 -13.83 -19.48 -0.15
C LEU A 32 -14.34 -19.03 -1.53
N PRO A 33 -15.67 -19.03 -1.79
CA PRO A 33 -16.23 -18.81 -3.13
C PRO A 33 -16.00 -17.38 -3.66
N HIS A 34 -15.65 -16.42 -2.80
CA HIS A 34 -15.37 -15.03 -3.18
C HIS A 34 -13.88 -14.76 -3.42
N CYS A 35 -13.02 -15.75 -3.26
CA CYS A 35 -11.59 -15.60 -3.52
C CYS A 35 -11.27 -15.86 -4.98
N SER A 36 -10.37 -15.08 -5.54
CA SER A 36 -9.90 -15.20 -6.92
C SER A 36 -8.39 -14.95 -6.99
N ALA A 37 -7.75 -15.44 -8.06
CA ALA A 37 -6.33 -15.19 -8.31
C ALA A 37 -6.05 -13.67 -8.41
N HIS A 38 -6.96 -12.92 -9.02
CA HIS A 38 -6.87 -11.45 -9.10
C HIS A 38 -6.98 -10.79 -7.71
N GLY A 39 -7.86 -11.26 -6.84
CA GLY A 39 -7.96 -10.83 -5.46
C GLY A 39 -6.69 -11.10 -4.66
N LEU A 40 -6.08 -12.28 -4.84
CA LEU A 40 -4.80 -12.65 -4.22
C LEU A 40 -3.67 -11.72 -4.67
N ARG A 41 -3.61 -11.40 -5.97
CA ARG A 41 -2.63 -10.45 -6.52
C ARG A 41 -2.77 -9.05 -5.90
N LYS A 42 -4.00 -8.55 -5.75
CA LYS A 42 -4.28 -7.29 -5.07
C LYS A 42 -3.87 -7.32 -3.60
N ALA A 43 -4.16 -8.40 -2.89
CA ALA A 43 -3.76 -8.58 -1.50
C ALA A 43 -2.23 -8.60 -1.34
N ALA A 44 -1.52 -9.29 -2.25
CA ALA A 44 -0.07 -9.31 -2.27
C ALA A 44 0.53 -7.91 -2.51
N ALA A 45 0.01 -7.17 -3.50
CA ALA A 45 0.43 -5.79 -3.78
C ALA A 45 0.24 -4.87 -2.57
N ARG A 46 -0.89 -5.00 -1.88
CA ARG A 46 -1.19 -4.24 -0.67
C ARG A 46 -0.21 -4.56 0.48
N ARG A 47 0.06 -5.84 0.72
CA ARG A 47 1.02 -6.27 1.76
C ARG A 47 2.44 -5.78 1.48
N LEU A 48 2.86 -5.81 0.22
CA LEU A 48 4.17 -5.28 -0.18
C LEU A 48 4.25 -3.76 0.01
N ALA A 49 3.19 -3.02 -0.31
CA ALA A 49 3.12 -1.59 -0.05
C ALA A 49 3.18 -1.28 1.46
N GLU A 50 2.47 -2.03 2.29
CA GLU A 50 2.50 -1.92 3.76
C GLU A 50 3.88 -2.24 4.33
N ALA A 51 4.62 -3.15 3.70
CA ALA A 51 6.02 -3.44 4.04
C ALA A 51 7.00 -2.32 3.62
N GLY A 52 6.55 -1.33 2.87
CA GLY A 52 7.36 -0.19 2.43
C GLY A 52 8.02 -0.36 1.07
N CYS A 53 7.60 -1.36 0.28
CA CYS A 53 8.09 -1.55 -1.08
C CYS A 53 7.64 -0.42 -2.01
N THR A 54 8.49 -0.07 -2.95
CA THR A 54 8.17 0.89 -4.01
C THR A 54 7.22 0.28 -5.05
N ALA A 55 6.52 1.12 -5.81
CA ALA A 55 5.62 0.65 -6.86
C ALA A 55 6.34 -0.23 -7.90
N HIS A 56 7.61 0.06 -8.21
CA HIS A 56 8.43 -0.74 -9.12
C HIS A 56 8.74 -2.12 -8.57
N GLU A 57 9.10 -2.23 -7.29
CA GLU A 57 9.35 -3.50 -6.61
C GLU A 57 8.09 -4.36 -6.56
N ILE A 58 6.95 -3.75 -6.24
CA ILE A 58 5.66 -4.43 -6.24
C ILE A 58 5.33 -4.94 -7.64
N GLY A 59 5.54 -4.13 -8.67
CA GLY A 59 5.33 -4.51 -10.06
C GLY A 59 6.19 -5.69 -10.51
N ALA A 60 7.44 -5.73 -10.09
CA ALA A 60 8.37 -6.81 -10.38
C ALA A 60 7.91 -8.16 -9.81
N ILE A 61 7.30 -8.15 -8.62
CA ILE A 61 6.81 -9.37 -7.95
C ILE A 61 5.43 -9.77 -8.47
N THR A 62 4.52 -8.81 -8.61
CA THR A 62 3.11 -9.09 -8.94
C THR A 62 2.84 -9.16 -10.43
N GLY A 63 3.77 -8.71 -11.28
CA GLY A 63 3.63 -8.71 -12.73
C GLY A 63 2.53 -7.76 -13.24
N HIS A 64 2.22 -6.68 -12.54
CA HIS A 64 1.28 -5.68 -13.03
C HIS A 64 1.88 -4.90 -14.20
N ALA A 65 1.13 -4.77 -15.29
CA ALA A 65 1.55 -4.01 -16.47
C ALA A 65 1.41 -2.48 -16.26
N SER A 66 0.52 -2.05 -15.36
CA SER A 66 0.25 -0.63 -15.10
C SER A 66 0.84 -0.16 -13.78
N LEU A 67 1.80 0.73 -13.87
CA LEU A 67 2.39 1.42 -12.72
C LEU A 67 1.36 2.28 -11.98
N THR A 68 0.41 2.86 -12.70
CA THR A 68 -0.65 3.72 -12.14
C THR A 68 -1.53 2.97 -11.14
N GLU A 69 -1.82 1.70 -11.40
CA GLU A 69 -2.58 0.85 -10.48
C GLU A 69 -1.78 0.57 -9.20
N LEU A 70 -0.49 0.31 -9.32
CA LEU A 70 0.40 0.08 -8.18
C LEU A 70 0.59 1.32 -7.32
N MET A 71 0.65 2.49 -7.93
CA MET A 71 0.75 3.77 -7.20
C MET A 71 -0.44 4.04 -6.29
N ARG A 72 -1.61 3.47 -6.56
CA ARG A 72 -2.77 3.56 -5.65
C ARG A 72 -2.50 2.90 -4.31
N TYR A 73 -1.83 1.75 -4.31
CA TYR A 73 -1.51 1.02 -3.09
C TYR A 73 -0.44 1.74 -2.27
N THR A 74 0.63 2.19 -2.90
CA THR A 74 1.71 2.94 -2.22
C THR A 74 1.21 4.27 -1.68
N LYS A 75 0.42 5.02 -2.45
CA LYS A 75 -0.14 6.30 -2.03
C LYS A 75 -1.04 6.17 -0.78
N ALA A 76 -1.88 5.14 -0.70
CA ALA A 76 -2.75 4.93 0.44
C ALA A 76 -1.95 4.63 1.73
N VAL A 77 -0.89 3.84 1.62
CA VAL A 77 0.02 3.54 2.74
C VAL A 77 0.80 4.78 3.16
N ASP A 78 1.34 5.54 2.20
CA ASP A 78 2.10 6.76 2.47
C ASP A 78 1.24 7.82 3.14
N GLN A 79 0.00 8.00 2.71
CA GLN A 79 -0.94 8.91 3.37
C GLN A 79 -1.17 8.55 4.84
N ARG A 80 -1.34 7.28 5.14
CA ARG A 80 -1.51 6.80 6.51
C ARG A 80 -0.29 7.08 7.36
N ARG A 81 0.91 6.74 6.87
CA ARG A 81 2.19 7.00 7.56
C ARG A 81 2.42 8.48 7.80
N LEU A 82 2.14 9.32 6.81
CA LEU A 82 2.27 10.78 6.92
C LEU A 82 1.28 11.36 7.93
N ALA A 83 0.03 10.87 7.95
CA ALA A 83 -0.97 11.28 8.93
C ALA A 83 -0.56 10.91 10.36
N GLU A 84 -0.08 9.68 10.57
CA GLU A 84 0.44 9.22 11.87
C GLU A 84 1.64 10.05 12.35
N ALA A 85 2.58 10.35 11.44
CA ALA A 85 3.72 11.20 11.73
C ALA A 85 3.32 12.66 12.06
N ALA A 86 2.33 13.21 11.36
CA ALA A 86 1.80 14.54 11.63
C ALA A 86 1.10 14.60 13.01
N MET A 87 0.30 13.60 13.33
CA MET A 87 -0.35 13.50 14.64
C MET A 87 0.64 13.32 15.78
N ALA A 88 1.72 12.58 15.58
CA ALA A 88 2.79 12.48 16.58
C ALA A 88 3.47 13.83 16.84
N LYS A 89 3.74 14.61 15.78
CA LYS A 89 4.30 15.98 15.91
C LYS A 89 3.35 16.92 16.65
N THR A 90 2.05 16.84 16.40
CA THR A 90 1.03 17.66 17.06
C THR A 90 0.95 17.35 18.55
N ARG A 91 1.02 16.10 18.94
CA ARG A 91 1.04 15.67 20.35
C ARG A 91 2.27 16.21 21.09
N THR A 92 3.43 16.19 20.46
CA THR A 92 4.66 16.74 21.05
C THR A 92 4.61 18.26 21.16
N PHE A 93 3.94 18.94 20.21
CA PHE A 93 3.74 20.37 20.24
C PHE A 93 2.76 20.81 21.35
N ALA A 94 1.64 20.09 21.50
CA ALA A 94 0.65 20.37 22.55
C ALA A 94 1.20 20.17 23.96
N ARG A 95 2.25 19.35 24.13
CA ARG A 95 2.89 19.10 25.44
C ARG A 95 3.89 20.21 25.85
N LYS A 96 4.30 21.10 24.92
CA LYS A 96 5.30 22.17 25.17
C LYS A 96 4.75 23.53 25.60
N PRO A 97 3.46 23.91 25.42
CA PRO A 97 3.02 25.30 25.71
C PRO A 97 3.06 25.67 27.18
N ALA A 98 2.70 24.77 28.09
CA ALA A 98 2.65 25.09 29.53
C ALA A 98 4.01 25.50 30.11
N ALA A 99 5.10 24.88 29.69
CA ALA A 99 6.43 25.23 30.20
C ALA A 99 6.96 26.57 29.65
N ARG A 100 6.56 26.98 28.46
CA ARG A 100 6.94 28.27 27.87
C ARG A 100 6.21 29.43 28.51
N PHE A 101 4.91 29.28 28.81
CA PHE A 101 4.10 30.30 29.48
C PHE A 101 4.53 30.49 30.96
N ALA A 102 4.81 29.38 31.66
CA ALA A 102 5.30 29.43 33.03
C ALA A 102 6.65 30.16 33.14
N LYS A 103 7.59 29.95 32.22
CA LYS A 103 8.87 30.66 32.17
C LYS A 103 8.70 32.16 31.89
N LYS A 104 7.73 32.55 31.04
CA LYS A 104 7.47 33.96 30.69
C LYS A 104 6.74 34.67 31.82
N ALA A 105 5.80 34.05 32.52
CA ALA A 105 5.13 34.56 33.69
C ALA A 105 6.11 34.79 34.86
N GLY A 106 7.00 33.83 35.12
CA GLY A 106 8.03 33.98 36.17
C GLY A 106 9.04 35.11 35.91
N LYS A 107 9.30 35.42 34.62
CA LYS A 107 10.19 36.53 34.25
C LYS A 107 9.51 37.92 34.40
N ILE A 108 8.19 37.98 34.19
CA ILE A 108 7.40 39.23 34.35
C ILE A 108 7.23 39.55 35.83
N LEU A 109 7.07 38.59 36.71
CA LEU A 109 6.96 38.78 38.15
C LEU A 109 8.27 39.28 38.80
N LYS A 110 9.43 38.97 38.23
CA LYS A 110 10.74 39.46 38.72
C LYS A 110 11.08 40.91 38.30
N ILE A 111 10.30 41.53 37.41
CA ILE A 111 10.55 42.91 36.94
C ILE A 111 9.75 43.94 37.75
N LYS A 112 8.89 43.50 38.68
CA LYS A 112 8.03 44.37 39.48
C LYS A 112 8.55 44.67 40.90
N ASP A 113 9.71 44.17 41.24
CA ASP A 113 10.48 44.60 42.42
C ASP A 113 11.68 45.42 41.99
#